data_b2f72cb07517b844cbef396618d73d4d
#
_entry.id   b2f72cb07517b844cbef396618d73d4d
#
_cell.length_a   1.000
_cell.length_b   1.000
_cell.length_c   1.000
_cell.angle_alpha   90.00
_cell.angle_beta   90.00
_cell.angle_gamma   90.00
#
_symmetry.space_group_name_H-M   'P 1'
#
loop_
_entity.id
_entity.type
_entity.pdbx_description
1 polymer ?
#
loop_
_entity_poly.entity_id
_entity_poly.type
_entity_poly.pdbx_seq_one_letter_code
_entity_poly.pdbx_strand_id
1 'polypeptide(L)'
;MSPRRQSPYVVGTEDALAEIRAGRMVILMDDEDRENEGDLCVAAERVTAEHVNFMATHGRGLVCLSLTERRCDQLGLPMMVSENRAPLGTAFTVSIDARHGIGRGISAVDRATTIRTAIRADATPGDIVSPGHVFPLRARRGGVLVRAGQTEGAVDLARLAGFAPAGVICEILREDGTMARLPDLEEFAARHDLKIATIADLIEYRSRHDSLVHRTAEARITTRRGGDFRALVYTTDVDEGEHLVLAKGDIRADEPTLVRTHLEYLPGDVFGYRERDTRSLLQKAMERIAAEGKGVILYLRRDARGLDLFSEPRADSARAPSTALGASWLANFREFGIGAQILRDVGVGKIRWLTNRPLRLVSLPGYGLEIVDSVPLTLDDPGLSSAAERVPRLFKVR
;
A
#
# COMPACT_ATOMS: atom_id res chain seq x y z
N MET A 1 13.80 9.16 17.56
CA MET A 1 14.67 8.17 16.87
C MET A 1 14.00 6.82 17.00
N SER A 2 13.64 6.18 15.88
CA SER A 2 13.02 4.85 15.88
C SER A 2 14.00 3.80 16.47
N PRO A 3 13.54 2.86 17.32
CA PRO A 3 14.39 1.81 17.89
C PRO A 3 15.11 0.95 16.86
N ARG A 4 14.68 0.95 15.61
CA ARG A 4 15.25 0.19 14.47
C ARG A 4 16.65 0.65 14.03
N ARG A 5 17.14 1.84 14.40
CA ARG A 5 18.49 2.33 14.03
C ARG A 5 19.62 1.81 14.93
N GLN A 6 19.38 0.84 15.80
CA GLN A 6 20.43 0.26 16.65
C GLN A 6 21.19 -0.89 15.96
N SER A 7 20.69 -1.42 14.84
CA SER A 7 21.35 -2.50 14.10
C SER A 7 22.33 -1.94 13.07
N PRO A 8 23.59 -2.44 13.01
CA PRO A 8 24.56 -2.02 11.98
C PRO A 8 24.19 -2.49 10.58
N TYR A 9 23.25 -3.42 10.45
CA TYR A 9 22.81 -3.98 9.16
C TYR A 9 21.61 -3.23 8.58
N VAL A 10 20.80 -2.56 9.42
CA VAL A 10 19.66 -1.74 8.96
C VAL A 10 20.18 -0.39 8.48
N VAL A 11 20.07 -0.16 7.17
CA VAL A 11 20.60 1.02 6.50
C VAL A 11 19.49 1.92 5.96
N GLY A 12 19.83 3.18 5.69
CA GLY A 12 18.92 4.11 5.02
C GLY A 12 18.73 3.76 3.53
N THR A 13 17.70 4.34 2.92
CA THR A 13 17.36 4.09 1.51
C THR A 13 18.51 4.40 0.55
N GLU A 14 19.28 5.45 0.78
CA GLU A 14 20.44 5.83 -0.07
C GLU A 14 21.50 4.72 -0.11
N ASP A 15 21.83 4.12 1.05
CA ASP A 15 22.78 3.03 1.14
C ASP A 15 22.25 1.77 0.46
N ALA A 16 20.96 1.48 0.64
CA ALA A 16 20.31 0.36 -0.06
C ALA A 16 20.34 0.56 -1.58
N LEU A 17 20.08 1.78 -2.06
CA LEU A 17 20.17 2.11 -3.48
C LEU A 17 21.60 1.96 -4.02
N ALA A 18 22.63 2.27 -3.21
CA ALA A 18 24.03 2.06 -3.59
C ALA A 18 24.34 0.55 -3.78
N GLU A 19 23.80 -0.33 -2.92
CA GLU A 19 23.92 -1.79 -3.08
C GLU A 19 23.25 -2.26 -4.38
N ILE A 20 22.00 -1.84 -4.61
CA ILE A 20 21.25 -2.19 -5.82
C ILE A 20 21.96 -1.70 -7.08
N ARG A 21 22.49 -0.46 -7.11
CA ARG A 21 23.28 0.08 -8.23
C ARG A 21 24.53 -0.74 -8.52
N ALA A 22 25.17 -1.23 -7.46
CA ALA A 22 26.34 -2.11 -7.58
C ALA A 22 25.96 -3.55 -8.04
N GLY A 23 24.68 -3.87 -8.22
CA GLY A 23 24.18 -5.20 -8.58
C GLY A 23 24.18 -6.18 -7.42
N ARG A 24 24.28 -5.71 -6.18
CA ARG A 24 24.21 -6.56 -4.98
C ARG A 24 22.78 -6.65 -4.47
N MET A 25 22.48 -7.74 -3.79
CA MET A 25 21.21 -7.94 -3.10
C MET A 25 21.15 -7.13 -1.82
N VAL A 26 19.94 -6.75 -1.44
CA VAL A 26 19.59 -6.26 -0.10
C VAL A 26 18.49 -7.14 0.48
N ILE A 27 18.30 -7.10 1.78
CA ILE A 27 17.11 -7.64 2.45
C ILE A 27 16.12 -6.48 2.52
N LEU A 28 14.92 -6.67 1.98
CA LEU A 28 13.82 -5.69 2.03
C LEU A 28 12.79 -6.15 3.05
N MET A 29 12.71 -5.43 4.16
CA MET A 29 11.84 -5.79 5.29
C MET A 29 10.62 -4.88 5.35
N ASP A 30 9.44 -5.45 5.57
CA ASP A 30 8.22 -4.72 5.80
C ASP A 30 7.96 -4.44 7.30
N ASP A 31 6.80 -3.86 7.61
CA ASP A 31 6.46 -3.44 8.96
C ASP A 31 6.03 -4.63 9.85
N GLU A 32 6.28 -4.53 11.18
CA GLU A 32 5.89 -5.52 12.18
C GLU A 32 4.38 -5.77 12.22
N ASP A 33 3.60 -4.72 11.93
CA ASP A 33 2.15 -4.79 11.92
C ASP A 33 1.59 -5.29 10.56
N ARG A 34 2.47 -5.65 9.57
CA ARG A 34 2.05 -6.22 8.27
C ARG A 34 2.40 -7.72 8.19
N GLU A 35 3.47 -8.11 7.52
CA GLU A 35 3.95 -9.50 7.45
C GLU A 35 5.10 -9.71 8.45
N ASN A 36 5.85 -8.63 8.73
CA ASN A 36 7.07 -8.66 9.54
C ASN A 36 8.10 -9.65 8.98
N GLU A 37 8.29 -9.64 7.67
CA GLU A 37 9.14 -10.56 6.93
C GLU A 37 10.22 -9.81 6.16
N GLY A 38 11.29 -10.51 5.80
CA GLY A 38 12.36 -9.98 4.96
C GLY A 38 12.54 -10.81 3.70
N ASP A 39 12.60 -10.13 2.57
CA ASP A 39 12.87 -10.72 1.27
C ASP A 39 14.27 -10.34 0.79
N LEU A 40 15.02 -11.30 0.25
CA LEU A 40 16.16 -10.99 -0.63
C LEU A 40 15.63 -10.22 -1.83
N CYS A 41 16.26 -9.11 -2.17
CA CYS A 41 15.83 -8.23 -3.26
C CYS A 41 17.03 -7.81 -4.13
N VAL A 42 16.88 -7.92 -5.44
CA VAL A 42 17.84 -7.40 -6.44
C VAL A 42 17.09 -6.79 -7.61
N ALA A 43 17.66 -5.76 -8.27
CA ALA A 43 17.10 -5.26 -9.52
C ALA A 43 17.09 -6.37 -10.59
N ALA A 44 15.95 -6.60 -11.26
CA ALA A 44 15.81 -7.67 -12.23
C ALA A 44 16.80 -7.55 -13.40
N GLU A 45 17.22 -6.33 -13.76
CA GLU A 45 18.21 -6.05 -14.79
C GLU A 45 19.63 -6.55 -14.42
N ARG A 46 19.89 -6.69 -13.11
CA ARG A 46 21.17 -7.15 -12.57
C ARG A 46 21.16 -8.61 -12.11
N VAL A 47 20.01 -9.31 -12.29
CA VAL A 47 19.88 -10.70 -11.86
C VAL A 47 20.82 -11.61 -12.63
N THR A 48 21.49 -12.51 -11.91
CA THR A 48 22.35 -13.57 -12.44
C THR A 48 21.86 -14.95 -11.97
N ALA A 49 22.42 -16.01 -12.52
CA ALA A 49 22.14 -17.36 -12.07
C ALA A 49 22.60 -17.56 -10.60
N GLU A 50 23.70 -16.93 -10.21
CA GLU A 50 24.22 -16.95 -8.83
C GLU A 50 23.23 -16.32 -7.86
N HIS A 51 22.59 -15.18 -8.22
CA HIS A 51 21.55 -14.56 -7.41
C HIS A 51 20.35 -15.51 -7.21
N VAL A 52 19.84 -16.10 -8.30
CA VAL A 52 18.72 -17.04 -8.22
C VAL A 52 19.10 -18.28 -7.41
N ASN A 53 20.32 -18.80 -7.57
CA ASN A 53 20.80 -19.93 -6.79
C ASN A 53 20.93 -19.56 -5.31
N PHE A 54 21.44 -18.37 -4.99
CA PHE A 54 21.54 -17.88 -3.62
C PHE A 54 20.14 -17.77 -2.96
N MET A 55 19.18 -17.17 -3.68
CA MET A 55 17.80 -17.06 -3.22
C MET A 55 17.18 -18.42 -2.92
N ALA A 56 17.34 -19.38 -3.85
CA ALA A 56 16.80 -20.72 -3.68
C ALA A 56 17.47 -21.51 -2.55
N THR A 57 18.79 -21.34 -2.36
CA THR A 57 19.58 -22.11 -1.37
C THR A 57 19.47 -21.52 0.03
N HIS A 58 19.59 -20.20 0.15
CA HIS A 58 19.69 -19.50 1.42
C HIS A 58 18.40 -18.78 1.82
N GLY A 59 17.66 -18.19 0.87
CA GLY A 59 16.34 -17.62 1.13
C GLY A 59 15.30 -18.69 1.40
N ARG A 60 15.28 -19.75 0.56
CA ARG A 60 14.35 -20.90 0.64
C ARG A 60 12.90 -20.57 0.36
N GLY A 61 12.60 -19.30 0.05
CA GLY A 61 11.28 -18.81 -0.34
C GLY A 61 10.98 -19.01 -1.82
N LEU A 62 9.92 -18.39 -2.30
CA LEU A 62 9.51 -18.41 -3.70
C LEU A 62 10.22 -17.30 -4.47
N VAL A 63 10.98 -17.65 -5.50
CA VAL A 63 11.62 -16.65 -6.38
C VAL A 63 10.55 -16.00 -7.24
N CYS A 64 10.26 -14.73 -6.95
CA CYS A 64 9.24 -13.94 -7.61
C CYS A 64 9.84 -12.78 -8.42
N LEU A 65 9.18 -12.40 -9.51
CA LEU A 65 9.55 -11.27 -10.36
C LEU A 65 8.51 -10.14 -10.21
N SER A 66 8.84 -9.13 -9.42
CA SER A 66 7.99 -7.95 -9.26
C SER A 66 8.06 -7.08 -10.52
N LEU A 67 6.92 -6.85 -11.16
CA LEU A 67 6.77 -6.07 -12.39
C LEU A 67 5.77 -4.95 -12.20
N THR A 68 5.93 -3.85 -12.95
CA THR A 68 4.89 -2.83 -13.05
C THR A 68 3.64 -3.38 -13.72
N GLU A 69 2.49 -2.78 -13.42
CA GLU A 69 1.22 -3.08 -14.06
C GLU A 69 1.32 -3.01 -15.58
N ARG A 70 1.91 -1.92 -16.10
CA ARG A 70 2.16 -1.74 -17.55
C ARG A 70 2.98 -2.87 -18.14
N ARG A 71 3.99 -3.37 -17.40
CA ARG A 71 4.84 -4.46 -17.92
C ARG A 71 4.08 -5.77 -17.97
N CYS A 72 3.27 -6.08 -16.97
CA CYS A 72 2.40 -7.24 -17.01
C CYS A 72 1.44 -7.20 -18.21
N ASP A 73 0.86 -6.02 -18.48
CA ASP A 73 -0.05 -5.81 -19.62
C ASP A 73 0.67 -5.99 -20.97
N GLN A 74 1.88 -5.44 -21.13
CA GLN A 74 2.71 -5.60 -22.32
C GLN A 74 3.04 -7.07 -22.63
N LEU A 75 3.30 -7.86 -21.60
CA LEU A 75 3.59 -9.28 -21.71
C LEU A 75 2.33 -10.15 -21.79
N GLY A 76 1.14 -9.54 -21.72
CA GLY A 76 -0.13 -10.26 -21.74
C GLY A 76 -0.31 -11.22 -20.56
N LEU A 77 0.19 -10.86 -19.35
CA LEU A 77 0.13 -11.71 -18.17
C LEU A 77 -1.21 -11.52 -17.44
N PRO A 78 -2.14 -12.49 -17.51
CA PRO A 78 -3.35 -12.45 -16.72
C PRO A 78 -3.03 -12.74 -15.25
N MET A 79 -3.92 -12.32 -14.36
CA MET A 79 -3.86 -12.73 -12.96
C MET A 79 -4.01 -14.24 -12.85
N MET A 80 -3.32 -14.83 -11.86
CA MET A 80 -3.36 -16.29 -11.63
C MET A 80 -4.76 -16.79 -11.31
N VAL A 81 -5.59 -15.95 -10.71
CA VAL A 81 -6.99 -16.25 -10.35
C VAL A 81 -7.89 -15.07 -10.70
N SER A 82 -9.14 -15.36 -11.07
CA SER A 82 -10.14 -14.33 -11.36
C SER A 82 -10.60 -13.58 -10.10
N GLU A 83 -10.61 -14.26 -8.95
CA GLU A 83 -10.94 -13.70 -7.65
C GLU A 83 -9.79 -13.97 -6.67
N ASN A 84 -9.06 -12.92 -6.29
CA ASN A 84 -7.98 -13.03 -5.33
C ASN A 84 -8.54 -13.04 -3.90
N ARG A 85 -8.39 -14.17 -3.21
CA ARG A 85 -8.83 -14.37 -1.81
C ARG A 85 -7.65 -14.41 -0.82
N ALA A 86 -6.42 -14.11 -1.28
CA ALA A 86 -5.27 -14.05 -0.39
C ALA A 86 -5.45 -12.93 0.65
N PRO A 87 -5.15 -13.17 1.94
CA PRO A 87 -5.36 -12.19 3.02
C PRO A 87 -4.72 -10.83 2.74
N LEU A 88 -3.53 -10.82 2.15
CA LEU A 88 -2.78 -9.60 1.81
C LEU A 88 -2.91 -9.20 0.34
N GLY A 89 -3.74 -9.91 -0.43
CA GLY A 89 -4.04 -9.59 -1.81
C GLY A 89 -2.84 -9.60 -2.75
N THR A 90 -1.81 -10.42 -2.47
CA THR A 90 -0.62 -10.54 -3.31
C THR A 90 -1.01 -10.85 -4.74
N ALA A 91 -0.59 -10.01 -5.66
CA ALA A 91 -1.10 -9.98 -7.03
C ALA A 91 -0.28 -10.90 -7.95
N PHE A 92 -0.36 -12.21 -7.71
CA PHE A 92 0.25 -13.21 -8.59
C PHE A 92 -0.40 -13.17 -9.98
N THR A 93 0.44 -13.13 -11.01
CA THR A 93 0.05 -13.48 -12.38
C THR A 93 0.32 -14.97 -12.64
N VAL A 94 -0.07 -15.45 -13.81
CA VAL A 94 0.36 -16.79 -14.24
C VAL A 94 1.88 -16.90 -14.22
N SER A 95 2.41 -18.07 -13.83
CA SER A 95 3.85 -18.32 -13.86
C SER A 95 4.37 -18.43 -15.31
N ILE A 96 5.64 -18.07 -15.50
CA ILE A 96 6.25 -17.95 -16.83
C ILE A 96 7.60 -18.65 -16.93
N ASP A 97 7.94 -19.00 -18.17
CA ASP A 97 9.30 -19.32 -18.61
C ASP A 97 9.64 -18.57 -19.90
N ALA A 98 10.93 -18.35 -20.19
CA ALA A 98 11.33 -17.85 -21.50
C ALA A 98 11.02 -18.91 -22.56
N ARG A 99 10.52 -18.47 -23.74
CA ARG A 99 10.24 -19.39 -24.87
C ARG A 99 11.51 -20.02 -25.44
N HIS A 100 12.63 -19.29 -25.37
CA HIS A 100 13.90 -19.71 -25.98
C HIS A 100 15.07 -19.46 -25.01
N GLY A 101 16.15 -20.20 -25.21
CA GLY A 101 17.39 -20.00 -24.46
C GLY A 101 17.40 -20.63 -23.07
N ILE A 102 16.45 -21.51 -22.77
CA ILE A 102 16.36 -22.26 -21.49
C ILE A 102 16.28 -23.77 -21.76
N GLY A 103 16.58 -24.56 -20.72
CA GLY A 103 16.40 -26.01 -20.73
C GLY A 103 14.99 -26.41 -20.28
N ARG A 104 14.85 -26.83 -19.01
CA ARG A 104 13.56 -27.25 -18.43
C ARG A 104 12.90 -26.17 -17.55
N GLY A 105 13.47 -24.96 -17.50
CA GLY A 105 12.92 -23.80 -16.83
C GLY A 105 13.29 -23.65 -15.34
N ILE A 106 13.44 -24.74 -14.59
CA ILE A 106 13.61 -24.70 -13.12
C ILE A 106 15.02 -24.33 -12.65
N SER A 107 16.07 -24.53 -13.48
CA SER A 107 17.45 -24.25 -13.05
C SER A 107 17.64 -22.75 -12.78
N ALA A 108 18.64 -22.42 -11.95
CA ALA A 108 18.97 -21.03 -11.65
C ALA A 108 19.31 -20.23 -12.94
N VAL A 109 19.98 -20.87 -13.88
CA VAL A 109 20.31 -20.29 -15.20
C VAL A 109 19.05 -20.03 -16.00
N ASP A 110 18.12 -20.99 -16.05
CA ASP A 110 16.88 -20.88 -16.81
C ASP A 110 15.98 -19.78 -16.23
N ARG A 111 15.82 -19.75 -14.89
CA ARG A 111 15.03 -18.69 -14.22
C ARG A 111 15.63 -17.31 -14.41
N ALA A 112 16.95 -17.15 -14.28
CA ALA A 112 17.63 -15.89 -14.56
C ALA A 112 17.45 -15.46 -16.02
N THR A 113 17.47 -16.39 -16.97
CA THR A 113 17.22 -16.13 -18.38
C THR A 113 15.76 -15.71 -18.62
N THR A 114 14.80 -16.37 -17.98
CA THR A 114 13.38 -16.01 -18.03
C THR A 114 13.14 -14.60 -17.50
N ILE A 115 13.73 -14.25 -16.33
CA ILE A 115 13.62 -12.93 -15.73
C ILE A 115 14.17 -11.87 -16.70
N ARG A 116 15.39 -12.05 -17.20
CA ARG A 116 16.00 -11.10 -18.15
C ARG A 116 15.20 -10.96 -19.45
N THR A 117 14.63 -12.06 -19.95
CA THR A 117 13.75 -12.03 -21.12
C THR A 117 12.50 -11.21 -20.84
N ALA A 118 11.84 -11.46 -19.70
CA ALA A 118 10.61 -10.78 -19.32
C ALA A 118 10.77 -9.26 -19.12
N ILE A 119 11.96 -8.75 -18.78
CA ILE A 119 12.19 -7.31 -18.53
C ILE A 119 12.77 -6.56 -19.75
N ARG A 120 13.18 -7.24 -20.81
CA ARG A 120 13.69 -6.57 -22.02
C ARG A 120 12.67 -5.56 -22.54
N ALA A 121 13.14 -4.38 -22.95
CA ALA A 121 12.26 -3.30 -23.42
C ALA A 121 11.40 -3.73 -24.63
N ASP A 122 11.94 -4.58 -25.50
CA ASP A 122 11.32 -5.13 -26.72
C ASP A 122 10.56 -6.44 -26.52
N ALA A 123 10.55 -7.00 -25.28
CA ALA A 123 9.87 -8.28 -25.03
C ALA A 123 8.36 -8.20 -25.28
N THR A 124 7.85 -9.21 -25.93
CA THR A 124 6.46 -9.41 -26.32
C THR A 124 5.86 -10.64 -25.65
N PRO A 125 4.54 -10.84 -25.68
CA PRO A 125 3.93 -12.11 -25.23
C PRO A 125 4.50 -13.35 -25.92
N GLY A 126 5.06 -13.20 -27.13
CA GLY A 126 5.68 -14.28 -27.88
C GLY A 126 7.02 -14.76 -27.34
N ASP A 127 7.69 -13.98 -26.49
CA ASP A 127 9.00 -14.30 -25.91
C ASP A 127 8.92 -15.16 -24.66
N ILE A 128 7.73 -15.33 -24.10
CA ILE A 128 7.46 -16.09 -22.88
C ILE A 128 6.42 -17.18 -23.11
N VAL A 129 6.39 -18.16 -22.23
CA VAL A 129 5.40 -19.25 -22.18
C VAL A 129 4.84 -19.36 -20.76
N SER A 130 3.63 -19.85 -20.62
CA SER A 130 2.94 -20.12 -19.36
C SER A 130 2.27 -21.50 -19.44
N PRO A 131 2.26 -22.29 -18.36
CA PRO A 131 2.90 -22.03 -17.08
C PRO A 131 4.43 -22.18 -17.15
N GLY A 132 5.14 -21.70 -16.10
CA GLY A 132 6.59 -21.78 -15.98
C GLY A 132 7.07 -21.78 -14.54
N HIS A 133 8.34 -21.45 -14.32
CA HIS A 133 9.04 -21.58 -13.02
C HIS A 133 9.43 -20.24 -12.40
N VAL A 134 9.10 -19.11 -13.01
CA VAL A 134 9.19 -17.77 -12.44
C VAL A 134 7.79 -17.26 -12.20
N PHE A 135 7.56 -16.64 -11.04
CA PHE A 135 6.26 -16.15 -10.58
C PHE A 135 6.21 -14.62 -10.63
N PRO A 136 5.63 -14.01 -11.68
CA PRO A 136 5.50 -12.56 -11.74
C PRO A 136 4.45 -12.06 -10.75
N LEU A 137 4.78 -10.94 -10.08
CA LEU A 137 3.90 -10.20 -9.20
C LEU A 137 3.61 -8.83 -9.83
N ARG A 138 2.32 -8.48 -9.90
CA ARG A 138 1.87 -7.21 -10.45
C ARG A 138 1.88 -6.14 -9.35
N ALA A 139 2.92 -5.30 -9.33
CA ALA A 139 3.03 -4.18 -8.40
C ALA A 139 1.93 -3.14 -8.68
N ARG A 140 1.43 -2.51 -7.61
CA ARG A 140 0.46 -1.42 -7.71
C ARG A 140 1.10 -0.17 -8.32
N ARG A 141 0.35 0.54 -9.18
CA ARG A 141 0.72 1.88 -9.63
C ARG A 141 0.87 2.80 -8.42
N GLY A 142 1.97 3.56 -8.38
CA GLY A 142 2.33 4.36 -7.21
C GLY A 142 3.31 3.68 -6.24
N GLY A 143 3.56 2.37 -6.38
CA GLY A 143 4.57 1.64 -5.61
C GLY A 143 4.30 1.62 -4.12
N VAL A 144 5.36 1.74 -3.28
CA VAL A 144 5.23 1.70 -1.81
C VAL A 144 4.38 2.83 -1.24
N LEU A 145 4.19 3.93 -1.98
CA LEU A 145 3.30 5.02 -1.56
C LEU A 145 1.82 4.64 -1.65
N VAL A 146 1.49 3.55 -2.33
CA VAL A 146 0.13 3.02 -2.47
C VAL A 146 -0.04 1.68 -1.76
N ARG A 147 0.99 0.82 -1.77
CA ARG A 147 0.99 -0.46 -1.05
C ARG A 147 2.38 -0.73 -0.47
N ALA A 148 2.49 -0.72 0.86
CA ALA A 148 3.74 -0.89 1.60
C ALA A 148 4.18 -2.37 1.65
N GLY A 149 4.36 -2.99 0.49
CA GLY A 149 4.79 -4.38 0.36
C GLY A 149 6.12 -4.54 -0.38
N GLN A 150 6.76 -5.70 -0.18
CA GLN A 150 8.03 -6.05 -0.81
C GLN A 150 7.94 -6.03 -2.33
N THR A 151 6.80 -6.43 -2.91
CA THR A 151 6.55 -6.36 -4.37
C THR A 151 6.74 -4.95 -4.91
N GLU A 152 6.08 -3.97 -4.28
CA GLU A 152 6.17 -2.56 -4.66
C GLU A 152 7.56 -2.00 -4.35
N GLY A 153 8.11 -2.38 -3.18
CA GLY A 153 9.44 -1.96 -2.74
C GLY A 153 10.55 -2.37 -3.69
N ALA A 154 10.49 -3.59 -4.23
CA ALA A 154 11.47 -4.10 -5.19
C ALA A 154 11.44 -3.32 -6.52
N VAL A 155 10.24 -3.02 -7.03
CA VAL A 155 10.05 -2.19 -8.23
C VAL A 155 10.58 -0.77 -8.00
N ASP A 156 10.29 -0.18 -6.84
CA ASP A 156 10.73 1.16 -6.50
C ASP A 156 12.24 1.25 -6.31
N LEU A 157 12.86 0.31 -5.60
CA LEU A 157 14.32 0.26 -5.44
C LEU A 157 15.02 0.15 -6.80
N ALA A 158 14.53 -0.73 -7.69
CA ALA A 158 15.10 -0.85 -9.03
C ALA A 158 14.99 0.47 -9.81
N ARG A 159 13.80 1.11 -9.83
CA ARG A 159 13.56 2.39 -10.48
C ARG A 159 14.44 3.51 -9.93
N LEU A 160 14.49 3.65 -8.61
CA LEU A 160 15.29 4.69 -7.93
C LEU A 160 16.80 4.47 -8.09
N ALA A 161 17.21 3.22 -8.28
CA ALA A 161 18.60 2.88 -8.63
C ALA A 161 18.96 3.20 -10.10
N GLY A 162 17.98 3.54 -10.95
CA GLY A 162 18.16 3.87 -12.37
C GLY A 162 18.02 2.69 -13.33
N PHE A 163 17.48 1.56 -12.88
CA PHE A 163 17.20 0.36 -13.67
C PHE A 163 15.76 0.30 -14.18
N ALA A 164 15.48 -0.66 -15.04
CA ALA A 164 14.11 -1.01 -15.39
C ALA A 164 13.29 -1.25 -14.10
N PRO A 165 12.05 -0.73 -13.99
CA PRO A 165 11.23 -0.85 -12.79
C PRO A 165 10.70 -2.28 -12.60
N ALA A 166 11.62 -3.16 -12.25
CA ALA A 166 11.40 -4.58 -12.01
C ALA A 166 12.42 -5.10 -10.99
N GLY A 167 11.98 -5.88 -10.02
CA GLY A 167 12.83 -6.48 -9.00
C GLY A 167 12.58 -7.98 -8.84
N VAL A 168 13.61 -8.70 -8.44
CA VAL A 168 13.49 -10.11 -8.06
C VAL A 168 13.51 -10.19 -6.56
N ILE A 169 12.54 -10.88 -5.98
CA ILE A 169 12.41 -11.07 -4.54
C ILE A 169 12.29 -12.54 -4.18
N CYS A 170 12.69 -12.88 -2.96
CA CYS A 170 12.56 -14.21 -2.40
C CYS A 170 12.52 -14.09 -0.88
N GLU A 171 11.50 -14.63 -0.25
CA GLU A 171 11.35 -14.63 1.21
C GLU A 171 12.51 -15.37 1.88
N ILE A 172 12.86 -14.96 3.10
CA ILE A 172 13.89 -15.61 3.91
C ILE A 172 13.22 -16.45 4.99
N LEU A 173 13.46 -17.77 4.94
CA LEU A 173 13.01 -18.74 5.93
C LEU A 173 14.15 -19.18 6.82
N ARG A 174 13.83 -19.51 8.07
CA ARG A 174 14.72 -20.22 9.00
C ARG A 174 14.95 -21.65 8.54
N GLU A 175 15.89 -22.33 9.19
CA GLU A 175 16.22 -23.74 8.91
C GLU A 175 15.07 -24.69 9.20
N ASP A 176 14.20 -24.34 10.16
CA ASP A 176 13.01 -25.10 10.52
C ASP A 176 11.80 -24.84 9.58
N GLY A 177 11.98 -23.99 8.56
CA GLY A 177 10.96 -23.62 7.60
C GLY A 177 10.00 -22.51 8.06
N THR A 178 10.20 -21.94 9.25
CA THR A 178 9.43 -20.77 9.70
C THR A 178 10.01 -19.48 9.11
N MET A 179 9.20 -18.41 9.10
CA MET A 179 9.66 -17.13 8.56
C MET A 179 10.71 -16.47 9.44
N ALA A 180 11.78 -15.98 8.83
CA ALA A 180 12.80 -15.19 9.51
C ALA A 180 12.23 -13.81 9.91
N ARG A 181 12.56 -13.36 11.13
CA ARG A 181 12.21 -12.07 11.69
C ARG A 181 13.46 -11.21 11.87
N LEU A 182 13.31 -9.95 12.26
CA LEU A 182 14.45 -9.02 12.32
C LEU A 182 15.70 -9.61 12.99
N PRO A 183 15.65 -10.27 14.16
CA PRO A 183 16.86 -10.86 14.75
C PRO A 183 17.53 -11.91 13.85
N ASP A 184 16.74 -12.76 13.19
CA ASP A 184 17.24 -13.78 12.27
C ASP A 184 17.81 -13.16 10.99
N LEU A 185 17.16 -12.07 10.51
CA LEU A 185 17.61 -11.32 9.33
C LEU A 185 18.92 -10.58 9.59
N GLU A 186 19.18 -10.11 10.82
CA GLU A 186 20.44 -9.52 11.23
C GLU A 186 21.58 -10.58 11.22
N GLU A 187 21.33 -11.77 11.73
CA GLU A 187 22.29 -12.89 11.66
C GLU A 187 22.55 -13.30 10.21
N PHE A 188 21.49 -13.35 9.40
CA PHE A 188 21.59 -13.67 7.98
C PHE A 188 22.39 -12.60 7.23
N ALA A 189 22.11 -11.32 7.49
CA ALA A 189 22.81 -10.17 6.92
C ALA A 189 24.32 -10.21 7.30
N ALA A 190 24.64 -10.50 8.57
CA ALA A 190 26.02 -10.65 9.04
C ALA A 190 26.76 -11.79 8.33
N ARG A 191 26.10 -12.94 8.16
CA ARG A 191 26.68 -14.13 7.54
C ARG A 191 26.97 -13.95 6.07
N HIS A 192 26.15 -13.18 5.37
CA HIS A 192 26.19 -13.05 3.91
C HIS A 192 26.60 -11.65 3.41
N ASP A 193 27.06 -10.78 4.31
CA ASP A 193 27.44 -9.38 4.01
C ASP A 193 26.35 -8.60 3.26
N LEU A 194 25.11 -8.68 3.76
CA LEU A 194 23.96 -8.00 3.20
C LEU A 194 23.54 -6.80 4.07
N LYS A 195 22.84 -5.85 3.44
CA LYS A 195 22.18 -4.73 4.12
C LYS A 195 20.67 -4.98 4.20
N ILE A 196 20.05 -4.47 5.26
CA ILE A 196 18.61 -4.53 5.47
C ILE A 196 18.04 -3.13 5.19
N ALA A 197 17.16 -3.02 4.20
CA ALA A 197 16.36 -1.84 3.91
C ALA A 197 14.94 -2.04 4.42
N THR A 198 14.27 -1.00 4.90
CA THR A 198 12.89 -1.08 5.34
C THR A 198 11.93 -0.41 4.37
N ILE A 199 10.74 -0.96 4.22
CA ILE A 199 9.66 -0.32 3.44
C ILE A 199 9.31 1.05 4.05
N ALA A 200 9.36 1.19 5.37
CA ALA A 200 9.09 2.47 6.04
C ALA A 200 10.09 3.57 5.63
N ASP A 201 11.39 3.26 5.61
CA ASP A 201 12.42 4.22 5.17
C ASP A 201 12.28 4.54 3.67
N LEU A 202 11.90 3.55 2.86
CA LEU A 202 11.65 3.75 1.43
C LEU A 202 10.42 4.64 1.17
N ILE A 203 9.35 4.50 1.96
CA ILE A 203 8.19 5.40 1.94
C ILE A 203 8.61 6.81 2.33
N GLU A 204 9.38 6.96 3.41
CA GLU A 204 9.88 8.27 3.86
C GLU A 204 10.73 8.94 2.76
N TYR A 205 11.64 8.19 2.15
CA TYR A 205 12.47 8.66 1.05
C TYR A 205 11.62 9.12 -0.14
N ARG A 206 10.70 8.26 -0.62
CA ARG A 206 9.82 8.59 -1.74
C ARG A 206 8.88 9.75 -1.44
N SER A 207 8.34 9.82 -0.21
CA SER A 207 7.45 10.92 0.20
C SER A 207 8.14 12.30 0.20
N ARG A 208 9.47 12.33 0.28
CA ARG A 208 10.24 13.57 0.17
C ARG A 208 10.56 13.96 -1.28
N HIS A 209 10.64 12.97 -2.18
CA HIS A 209 11.12 13.16 -3.56
C HIS A 209 10.03 13.00 -4.61
N ASP A 210 8.98 12.24 -4.34
CA ASP A 210 7.87 11.97 -5.24
C ASP A 210 6.56 12.52 -4.66
N SER A 211 5.70 13.09 -5.51
CA SER A 211 4.30 13.39 -5.18
C SER A 211 3.39 12.66 -6.16
N LEU A 212 2.41 11.92 -5.63
CA LEU A 212 1.37 11.26 -6.42
C LEU A 212 0.07 12.09 -6.45
N VAL A 213 0.04 13.22 -5.74
CA VAL A 213 -1.14 14.05 -5.60
C VAL A 213 -0.87 15.44 -6.15
N HIS A 214 -1.86 15.98 -6.85
CA HIS A 214 -1.77 17.27 -7.52
C HIS A 214 -3.00 18.11 -7.14
N ARG A 215 -2.77 19.28 -6.51
CA ARG A 215 -3.83 20.25 -6.24
C ARG A 215 -4.21 20.92 -7.54
N THR A 216 -5.47 20.73 -7.97
CA THR A 216 -5.97 21.22 -9.27
C THR A 216 -6.89 22.44 -9.13
N ALA A 217 -7.54 22.62 -7.98
CA ALA A 217 -8.41 23.77 -7.74
C ALA A 217 -8.47 24.12 -6.25
N GLU A 218 -8.76 25.39 -5.99
CA GLU A 218 -9.01 25.93 -4.66
C GLU A 218 -10.15 26.97 -4.72
N ALA A 219 -11.10 26.89 -3.77
CA ALA A 219 -12.21 27.82 -3.65
C ALA A 219 -12.61 28.02 -2.18
N ARG A 220 -13.32 29.10 -1.88
CA ARG A 220 -14.04 29.25 -0.62
C ARG A 220 -15.48 28.79 -0.83
N ILE A 221 -15.97 27.96 0.08
CA ILE A 221 -17.35 27.49 0.07
C ILE A 221 -17.99 27.70 1.44
N THR A 222 -19.25 28.05 1.47
CA THR A 222 -20.04 28.15 2.69
C THR A 222 -20.96 26.94 2.80
N THR A 223 -20.83 26.16 3.87
CA THR A 223 -21.63 24.98 4.13
C THR A 223 -22.71 25.24 5.18
N ARG A 224 -23.82 24.49 5.13
CA ARG A 224 -24.94 24.68 6.09
C ARG A 224 -24.56 24.30 7.53
N ARG A 225 -23.62 23.36 7.72
CA ARG A 225 -23.29 22.78 9.02
C ARG A 225 -21.97 23.26 9.63
N GLY A 226 -21.08 23.81 8.84
CA GLY A 226 -19.76 24.22 9.31
C GLY A 226 -19.38 25.65 8.95
N GLY A 227 -20.27 26.42 8.25
CA GLY A 227 -19.94 27.75 7.73
C GLY A 227 -18.88 27.69 6.65
N ASP A 228 -17.95 28.65 6.65
CA ASP A 228 -16.95 28.81 5.60
C ASP A 228 -15.79 27.83 5.74
N PHE A 229 -15.44 27.22 4.61
CA PHE A 229 -14.27 26.36 4.43
C PHE A 229 -13.51 26.78 3.17
N ARG A 230 -12.23 26.51 3.18
CA ARG A 230 -11.39 26.47 1.99
C ARG A 230 -11.51 25.05 1.40
N ALA A 231 -12.06 24.96 0.19
CA ALA A 231 -12.20 23.71 -0.55
C ALA A 231 -11.01 23.55 -1.50
N LEU A 232 -10.33 22.42 -1.44
CA LEU A 232 -9.17 22.08 -2.27
C LEU A 232 -9.48 20.79 -3.02
N VAL A 233 -9.27 20.77 -4.33
CA VAL A 233 -9.47 19.60 -5.19
C VAL A 233 -8.12 19.02 -5.55
N TYR A 234 -8.01 17.71 -5.44
CA TYR A 234 -6.79 16.94 -5.75
C TYR A 234 -7.09 15.85 -6.77
N THR A 235 -6.22 15.71 -7.76
CA THR A 235 -6.11 14.55 -8.63
C THR A 235 -4.90 13.71 -8.22
N THR A 236 -4.84 12.46 -8.67
CA THR A 236 -3.72 11.57 -8.36
C THR A 236 -3.18 10.88 -9.62
N ASP A 237 -1.92 10.43 -9.57
CA ASP A 237 -1.31 9.64 -10.65
C ASP A 237 -1.77 8.18 -10.66
N VAL A 238 -2.56 7.76 -9.67
CA VAL A 238 -2.88 6.33 -9.45
C VAL A 238 -4.36 5.99 -9.63
N ASP A 239 -5.23 7.00 -9.66
CA ASP A 239 -6.65 6.86 -9.97
C ASP A 239 -7.16 8.05 -10.81
N GLU A 240 -8.36 7.91 -11.35
CA GLU A 240 -9.01 8.96 -12.16
C GLU A 240 -9.97 9.81 -11.30
N GLY A 241 -10.04 9.55 -9.99
CA GLY A 241 -10.92 10.27 -9.08
C GLY A 241 -10.36 11.63 -8.66
N GLU A 242 -11.24 12.59 -8.44
CA GLU A 242 -10.90 13.84 -7.76
C GLU A 242 -11.21 13.72 -6.28
N HIS A 243 -10.27 14.01 -5.42
CA HIS A 243 -10.46 14.05 -3.97
C HIS A 243 -10.71 15.48 -3.51
N LEU A 244 -11.51 15.62 -2.46
CA LEU A 244 -11.88 16.93 -1.93
C LEU A 244 -11.37 17.09 -0.49
N VAL A 245 -10.76 18.24 -0.24
CA VAL A 245 -10.42 18.67 1.13
C VAL A 245 -11.24 19.89 1.49
N LEU A 246 -11.81 19.88 2.70
CA LEU A 246 -12.38 21.07 3.32
C LEU A 246 -11.49 21.44 4.52
N ALA A 247 -10.77 22.55 4.41
CA ALA A 247 -9.88 23.06 5.43
C ALA A 247 -10.45 24.34 6.08
N LYS A 248 -10.31 24.45 7.40
CA LYS A 248 -10.71 25.61 8.19
C LYS A 248 -9.57 26.03 9.10
N GLY A 249 -9.37 27.35 9.23
CA GLY A 249 -8.31 27.94 10.03
C GLY A 249 -6.92 27.83 9.38
N ASP A 250 -5.90 28.28 10.13
CA ASP A 250 -4.49 28.19 9.72
C ASP A 250 -3.94 26.81 10.13
N ILE A 251 -3.59 25.98 9.15
CA ILE A 251 -3.10 24.62 9.38
C ILE A 251 -1.58 24.65 9.40
N ARG A 252 -0.98 24.16 10.50
CA ARG A 252 0.46 24.13 10.72
C ARG A 252 0.90 22.73 11.11
N ALA A 253 2.01 22.27 10.58
CA ALA A 253 2.50 20.91 10.81
C ALA A 253 2.93 20.62 12.26
N ASP A 254 3.37 21.64 12.99
CA ASP A 254 3.80 21.53 14.38
C ASP A 254 2.65 21.56 15.40
N GLU A 255 1.45 21.93 14.96
CA GLU A 255 0.26 22.04 15.80
C GLU A 255 -0.74 20.90 15.58
N PRO A 256 -1.37 20.37 16.64
CA PRO A 256 -2.43 19.39 16.52
C PRO A 256 -3.63 19.93 15.73
N THR A 257 -4.07 19.21 14.73
CA THR A 257 -5.19 19.58 13.85
C THR A 257 -6.26 18.48 13.88
N LEU A 258 -7.54 18.86 14.07
CA LEU A 258 -8.65 17.94 13.90
C LEU A 258 -8.74 17.48 12.44
N VAL A 259 -8.68 16.17 12.21
CA VAL A 259 -8.76 15.58 10.87
C VAL A 259 -9.85 14.53 10.82
N ARG A 260 -10.76 14.67 9.87
CA ARG A 260 -11.69 13.61 9.46
C ARG A 260 -11.28 13.08 8.09
N THR A 261 -10.91 11.83 8.04
CA THR A 261 -10.83 11.08 6.78
C THR A 261 -12.19 10.44 6.51
N HIS A 262 -12.78 10.74 5.37
CA HIS A 262 -14.09 10.26 4.96
C HIS A 262 -13.98 9.60 3.59
N LEU A 263 -14.28 8.33 3.53
CA LEU A 263 -14.35 7.60 2.28
C LEU A 263 -15.75 7.71 1.70
N GLU A 264 -15.85 8.11 0.44
CA GLU A 264 -17.12 8.25 -0.27
C GLU A 264 -17.98 6.99 -0.13
N TYR A 265 -19.20 7.20 0.36
CA TYR A 265 -20.25 6.19 0.35
C TYR A 265 -21.56 6.82 -0.08
N LEU A 266 -21.79 6.84 -1.40
CA LEU A 266 -22.91 7.55 -2.02
C LEU A 266 -24.28 7.29 -1.36
N PRO A 267 -24.67 6.04 -1.01
CA PRO A 267 -25.94 5.79 -0.35
C PRO A 267 -26.07 6.48 1.01
N GLY A 268 -25.02 6.46 1.83
CA GLY A 268 -25.02 7.12 3.12
C GLY A 268 -24.90 8.63 2.99
N ASP A 269 -23.94 9.10 2.19
CA ASP A 269 -23.59 10.53 2.10
C ASP A 269 -24.67 11.37 1.44
N VAL A 270 -25.30 10.86 0.37
CA VAL A 270 -26.29 11.58 -0.43
C VAL A 270 -27.72 11.23 -0.05
N PHE A 271 -28.02 9.92 0.06
CA PHE A 271 -29.40 9.45 0.27
C PHE A 271 -29.73 9.19 1.76
N GLY A 272 -28.74 9.29 2.68
CA GLY A 272 -28.98 9.11 4.11
C GLY A 272 -29.38 7.68 4.46
N TYR A 273 -28.69 6.68 3.88
CA TYR A 273 -28.94 5.26 4.15
C TYR A 273 -28.75 4.97 5.65
N ARG A 274 -29.84 4.56 6.33
CA ARG A 274 -29.94 4.54 7.79
C ARG A 274 -29.04 3.52 8.46
N GLU A 275 -28.83 2.37 7.85
CA GLU A 275 -27.98 1.30 8.39
C GLU A 275 -26.50 1.67 8.38
N ARG A 276 -26.11 2.64 7.50
CA ARG A 276 -24.77 3.19 7.41
C ARG A 276 -24.82 4.69 7.14
N ASP A 277 -25.18 5.45 8.15
CA ASP A 277 -25.36 6.91 8.07
C ASP A 277 -24.01 7.64 8.13
N THR A 278 -23.30 7.61 6.99
CA THR A 278 -22.03 8.34 6.81
C THR A 278 -22.24 9.84 6.66
N ARG A 279 -23.44 10.28 6.21
CA ARG A 279 -23.82 11.70 6.11
C ARG A 279 -23.84 12.38 7.46
N SER A 280 -24.49 11.79 8.46
CA SER A 280 -24.53 12.37 9.81
C SER A 280 -23.16 12.46 10.44
N LEU A 281 -22.30 11.45 10.22
CA LEU A 281 -20.89 11.49 10.67
C LEU A 281 -20.10 12.63 10.00
N LEU A 282 -20.29 12.83 8.69
CA LEU A 282 -19.65 13.91 7.96
C LEU A 282 -20.12 15.29 8.46
N GLN A 283 -21.43 15.47 8.65
CA GLN A 283 -22.02 16.71 9.17
C GLN A 283 -21.51 17.03 10.59
N LYS A 284 -21.47 16.03 11.47
CA LYS A 284 -20.94 16.19 12.84
C LYS A 284 -19.45 16.55 12.84
N ALA A 285 -18.67 15.98 11.93
CA ALA A 285 -17.26 16.36 11.78
C ALA A 285 -17.11 17.81 11.34
N MET A 286 -17.96 18.30 10.40
CA MET A 286 -17.98 19.70 9.98
C MET A 286 -18.32 20.63 11.14
N GLU A 287 -19.36 20.31 11.92
CA GLU A 287 -19.78 21.07 13.11
C GLU A 287 -18.68 21.13 14.17
N ARG A 288 -18.01 19.99 14.41
CA ARG A 288 -16.92 19.90 15.39
C ARG A 288 -15.71 20.76 14.98
N ILE A 289 -15.33 20.69 13.70
CA ILE A 289 -14.24 21.51 13.15
C ILE A 289 -14.62 23.00 13.15
N ALA A 290 -15.88 23.32 12.87
CA ALA A 290 -16.35 24.69 12.93
C ALA A 290 -16.33 25.27 14.34
N ALA A 291 -16.74 24.49 15.35
CA ALA A 291 -16.70 24.89 16.76
C ALA A 291 -15.27 25.09 17.27
N GLU A 292 -14.30 24.29 16.80
CA GLU A 292 -12.89 24.45 17.16
C GLU A 292 -12.20 25.58 16.34
N GLY A 293 -12.80 25.99 15.22
CA GLY A 293 -12.27 27.03 14.32
C GLY A 293 -11.09 26.55 13.46
N LYS A 294 -10.61 25.31 13.65
CA LYS A 294 -9.46 24.72 12.92
C LYS A 294 -9.66 23.24 12.68
N GLY A 295 -9.41 22.79 11.46
CA GLY A 295 -9.43 21.36 11.11
C GLY A 295 -9.57 21.09 9.63
N VAL A 296 -9.49 19.80 9.28
CA VAL A 296 -9.50 19.29 7.92
C VAL A 296 -10.47 18.14 7.79
N ILE A 297 -11.30 18.16 6.76
CA ILE A 297 -12.04 17.02 6.24
C ILE A 297 -11.38 16.61 4.94
N LEU A 298 -10.88 15.38 4.88
CA LEU A 298 -10.39 14.76 3.68
C LEU A 298 -11.46 13.79 3.16
N TYR A 299 -12.10 14.16 2.07
CA TYR A 299 -13.11 13.35 1.40
C TYR A 299 -12.46 12.61 0.22
N LEU A 300 -12.23 11.31 0.40
CA LEU A 300 -11.63 10.45 -0.60
C LEU A 300 -12.71 9.82 -1.46
N ARG A 301 -12.69 10.09 -2.75
CA ARG A 301 -13.60 9.49 -3.72
C ARG A 301 -13.12 8.08 -4.07
N ARG A 302 -14.07 7.18 -4.32
CA ARG A 302 -13.79 5.84 -4.82
C ARG A 302 -13.72 5.84 -6.34
N ASP A 303 -12.84 5.00 -6.88
CA ASP A 303 -12.82 4.74 -8.32
C ASP A 303 -14.21 4.31 -8.81
N ALA A 304 -14.65 4.92 -9.91
CA ALA A 304 -15.99 4.77 -10.50
C ALA A 304 -16.27 3.36 -11.09
N ARG A 305 -15.52 2.34 -10.77
CA ARG A 305 -15.74 0.96 -11.23
C ARG A 305 -16.82 0.28 -10.40
N GLY A 306 -18.06 0.71 -10.65
CA GLY A 306 -19.27 0.15 -10.06
C GLY A 306 -19.68 0.88 -8.77
N LEU A 307 -20.97 1.24 -8.72
CA LEU A 307 -21.63 1.58 -7.46
C LEU A 307 -21.66 0.29 -6.64
N ASP A 308 -20.66 0.11 -5.80
CA ASP A 308 -20.63 -1.00 -4.83
C ASP A 308 -21.60 -0.67 -3.69
N LEU A 309 -22.89 -0.62 -4.09
CA LEU A 309 -24.00 -0.22 -3.22
C LEU A 309 -24.20 -1.21 -2.08
N PHE A 310 -23.67 -2.43 -2.21
CA PHE A 310 -23.99 -3.55 -1.36
C PHE A 310 -22.80 -4.41 -0.94
N SER A 311 -21.56 -4.05 -1.26
CA SER A 311 -20.43 -4.71 -0.63
C SER A 311 -20.31 -4.25 0.81
N GLU A 312 -21.05 -4.94 1.65
CA GLU A 312 -20.79 -4.91 3.07
C GLU A 312 -19.42 -5.53 3.35
N PRO A 313 -18.63 -4.98 4.28
CA PRO A 313 -17.72 -5.82 5.01
C PRO A 313 -18.61 -6.87 5.70
N ARG A 314 -18.57 -8.13 5.24
CA ARG A 314 -19.37 -9.23 5.78
C ARG A 314 -19.29 -9.21 7.30
N ALA A 315 -20.40 -8.87 7.94
CA ALA A 315 -20.55 -8.85 9.40
C ALA A 315 -20.55 -10.26 10.03
N ASP A 316 -20.38 -11.31 9.22
CA ASP A 316 -20.30 -12.70 9.69
C ASP A 316 -18.97 -13.07 10.35
N SER A 317 -18.08 -12.11 10.63
CA SER A 317 -16.79 -12.37 11.25
C SER A 317 -16.73 -12.09 12.76
N ALA A 318 -17.86 -12.03 13.47
CA ALA A 318 -17.84 -12.00 14.95
C ALA A 318 -17.23 -13.27 15.59
N ARG A 319 -16.81 -14.26 14.78
CA ARG A 319 -16.11 -15.48 15.19
C ARG A 319 -14.94 -15.91 14.30
N ALA A 320 -14.49 -15.10 13.36
CA ALA A 320 -13.30 -15.43 12.58
C ALA A 320 -12.06 -14.84 13.25
N PRO A 321 -10.95 -15.62 13.38
CA PRO A 321 -9.70 -15.10 13.89
C PRO A 321 -9.19 -13.99 12.96
N SER A 322 -8.33 -13.12 13.44
CA SER A 322 -7.74 -11.87 12.92
C SER A 322 -7.43 -11.74 11.41
N THR A 323 -7.67 -12.76 10.60
CA THR A 323 -7.40 -12.82 9.16
C THR A 323 -8.43 -12.10 8.27
N ALA A 324 -9.66 -11.82 8.77
CA ALA A 324 -10.65 -11.05 8.01
C ALA A 324 -10.34 -9.54 7.97
N LEU A 325 -9.42 -9.07 8.80
CA LEU A 325 -8.89 -7.70 8.79
C LEU A 325 -8.04 -7.41 7.53
N GLY A 326 -7.44 -8.43 6.90
CA GLY A 326 -6.51 -8.26 5.80
C GLY A 326 -7.12 -7.63 4.53
N ALA A 327 -8.28 -8.07 4.07
CA ALA A 327 -8.87 -7.58 2.81
C ALA A 327 -9.43 -6.14 2.93
N SER A 328 -10.01 -5.80 4.08
CA SER A 328 -10.46 -4.43 4.39
C SER A 328 -9.27 -3.48 4.59
N TRP A 329 -8.17 -3.96 5.14
CA TRP A 329 -6.96 -3.20 5.41
C TRP A 329 -6.21 -2.83 4.11
N LEU A 330 -6.13 -3.73 3.13
CA LEU A 330 -5.47 -3.48 1.85
C LEU A 330 -6.19 -2.46 0.97
N ALA A 331 -7.52 -2.47 0.96
CA ALA A 331 -8.31 -1.43 0.29
C ALA A 331 -8.08 -0.05 0.96
N ASN A 332 -7.96 -0.05 2.29
CA ASN A 332 -7.70 1.17 3.07
C ASN A 332 -6.27 1.71 2.87
N PHE A 333 -5.28 0.86 2.60
CA PHE A 333 -3.87 1.28 2.53
C PHE A 333 -3.59 2.20 1.33
N ARG A 334 -4.18 1.92 0.15
CA ARG A 334 -4.11 2.81 -1.02
C ARG A 334 -4.68 4.20 -0.71
N GLU A 335 -5.83 4.20 -0.07
CA GLU A 335 -6.53 5.43 0.34
C GLU A 335 -5.74 6.20 1.39
N PHE A 336 -4.99 5.50 2.27
CA PHE A 336 -4.14 6.12 3.28
C PHE A 336 -2.89 6.78 2.67
N GLY A 337 -2.22 6.15 1.72
CA GLY A 337 -1.03 6.72 1.08
C GLY A 337 -1.35 8.03 0.34
N ILE A 338 -2.43 8.03 -0.44
CA ILE A 338 -2.96 9.23 -1.11
C ILE A 338 -3.42 10.25 -0.08
N GLY A 339 -4.21 9.82 0.91
CA GLY A 339 -4.72 10.68 1.97
C GLY A 339 -3.60 11.33 2.79
N ALA A 340 -2.54 10.59 3.10
CA ALA A 340 -1.38 11.09 3.84
C ALA A 340 -0.65 12.18 3.05
N GLN A 341 -0.43 11.99 1.74
CA GLN A 341 0.19 13.01 0.90
C GLN A 341 -0.67 14.26 0.77
N ILE A 342 -1.99 14.12 0.60
CA ILE A 342 -2.92 15.25 0.58
C ILE A 342 -2.88 16.01 1.90
N LEU A 343 -2.95 15.33 3.05
CA LEU A 343 -2.89 15.96 4.37
C LEU A 343 -1.58 16.73 4.57
N ARG A 344 -0.46 16.17 4.12
CA ARG A 344 0.84 16.83 4.15
C ARG A 344 0.87 18.10 3.29
N ASP A 345 0.33 18.04 2.04
CA ASP A 345 0.24 19.20 1.15
C ASP A 345 -0.65 20.31 1.73
N VAL A 346 -1.68 19.96 2.49
CA VAL A 346 -2.54 20.92 3.23
C VAL A 346 -1.81 21.56 4.41
N GLY A 347 -0.67 20.98 4.86
CA GLY A 347 0.13 21.48 5.98
C GLY A 347 -0.12 20.74 7.30
N VAL A 348 -0.83 19.62 7.30
CA VAL A 348 -1.06 18.80 8.50
C VAL A 348 0.22 18.02 8.84
N GLY A 349 0.62 18.02 10.13
CA GLY A 349 1.70 17.17 10.66
C GLY A 349 1.19 16.34 11.85
N LYS A 350 0.57 16.99 12.83
CA LYS A 350 0.01 16.34 14.01
C LYS A 350 -1.52 16.21 13.87
N ILE A 351 -2.02 14.99 13.99
CA ILE A 351 -3.42 14.64 13.73
C ILE A 351 -4.14 14.35 15.06
N ARG A 352 -5.23 15.05 15.33
CA ARG A 352 -6.30 14.64 16.25
C ARG A 352 -7.40 14.00 15.40
N TRP A 353 -7.44 12.68 15.37
CA TRP A 353 -8.25 11.96 14.41
C TRP A 353 -9.70 11.82 14.85
N LEU A 354 -10.63 12.41 14.07
CA LEU A 354 -12.08 12.27 14.28
C LEU A 354 -12.55 10.91 13.78
N THR A 355 -12.64 9.93 14.69
CA THR A 355 -13.02 8.56 14.36
C THR A 355 -13.69 7.84 15.52
N ASN A 356 -14.65 6.95 15.20
CA ASN A 356 -15.24 6.02 16.18
C ASN A 356 -14.54 4.66 16.19
N ARG A 357 -13.59 4.44 15.27
CA ARG A 357 -12.81 3.21 15.14
C ARG A 357 -11.35 3.59 14.97
N PRO A 358 -10.62 3.83 16.08
CA PRO A 358 -9.19 4.09 15.98
C PRO A 358 -8.48 2.85 15.45
N LEU A 359 -7.78 3.01 14.33
CA LEU A 359 -6.92 2.00 13.74
C LEU A 359 -5.47 2.42 13.95
N ARG A 360 -4.58 1.48 14.19
CA ARG A 360 -3.14 1.74 14.08
C ARG A 360 -2.80 1.86 12.59
N LEU A 361 -2.40 3.05 12.18
CA LEU A 361 -1.98 3.32 10.82
C LEU A 361 -0.47 3.16 10.73
N VAL A 362 -0.07 2.05 10.18
CA VAL A 362 1.32 1.73 9.85
C VAL A 362 1.79 2.72 8.78
N SER A 363 3.04 3.16 8.85
CA SER A 363 3.68 4.00 7.82
C SER A 363 3.34 5.50 7.81
N LEU A 364 2.43 6.01 8.65
CA LEU A 364 2.18 7.45 8.75
C LEU A 364 3.45 8.28 9.07
N PRO A 365 4.35 7.81 9.97
CA PRO A 365 5.62 8.52 10.23
C PRO A 365 6.46 8.71 8.96
N GLY A 366 6.43 7.78 8.01
CA GLY A 366 7.11 7.92 6.71
C GLY A 366 6.62 9.09 5.87
N TYR A 367 5.39 9.54 6.09
CA TYR A 367 4.82 10.75 5.48
C TYR A 367 5.01 12.02 6.32
N GLY A 368 5.69 11.94 7.47
CA GLY A 368 5.81 13.06 8.40
C GLY A 368 4.51 13.40 9.12
N LEU A 369 3.61 12.43 9.28
CA LEU A 369 2.34 12.55 9.98
C LEU A 369 2.38 11.77 11.30
N GLU A 370 1.78 12.34 12.34
CA GLU A 370 1.67 11.73 13.66
C GLU A 370 0.22 11.81 14.17
N ILE A 371 -0.37 10.68 14.57
CA ILE A 371 -1.64 10.70 15.31
C ILE A 371 -1.34 10.91 16.77
N VAL A 372 -1.69 12.10 17.28
CA VAL A 372 -1.46 12.47 18.68
C VAL A 372 -2.68 12.21 19.55
N ASP A 373 -3.88 12.11 18.95
CA ASP A 373 -5.13 11.91 19.68
C ASP A 373 -6.21 11.31 18.76
N SER A 374 -7.16 10.56 19.34
CA SER A 374 -8.36 10.05 18.66
C SER A 374 -9.60 10.60 19.35
N VAL A 375 -10.37 11.39 18.60
CA VAL A 375 -11.56 12.08 19.08
C VAL A 375 -12.80 11.37 18.54
N PRO A 376 -13.68 10.81 19.39
CA PRO A 376 -14.89 10.14 18.93
C PRO A 376 -15.92 11.13 18.36
N LEU A 377 -16.66 10.67 17.34
CA LEU A 377 -17.83 11.34 16.78
C LEU A 377 -19.09 10.72 17.37
N THR A 378 -19.59 11.25 18.49
CA THR A 378 -20.85 10.80 19.06
C THR A 378 -22.02 11.37 18.25
N LEU A 379 -22.95 10.51 17.86
CA LEU A 379 -24.27 10.91 17.37
C LEU A 379 -25.22 10.94 18.57
N ASP A 380 -25.80 12.09 18.84
CA ASP A 380 -26.67 12.33 20.02
C ASP A 380 -28.07 11.71 19.87
N ASP A 381 -28.24 10.76 18.92
CA ASP A 381 -29.52 10.07 18.70
C ASP A 381 -29.49 8.65 19.29
N PRO A 382 -30.23 8.41 20.42
CA PRO A 382 -30.28 7.09 21.05
C PRO A 382 -30.90 5.99 20.16
N GLY A 383 -31.57 6.34 19.05
CA GLY A 383 -32.16 5.39 18.10
C GLY A 383 -31.14 4.81 17.08
N LEU A 384 -30.00 5.45 16.89
CA LEU A 384 -28.98 5.01 15.90
C LEU A 384 -27.92 4.08 16.48
N SER A 385 -27.73 4.07 17.81
CA SER A 385 -26.71 3.23 18.45
C SER A 385 -27.05 1.72 18.41
N SER A 386 -28.32 1.36 18.21
CA SER A 386 -28.79 -0.04 18.15
C SER A 386 -28.98 -0.58 16.73
N ALA A 387 -28.93 0.26 15.70
CA ALA A 387 -29.14 -0.13 14.30
C ALA A 387 -27.89 -0.71 13.60
N ALA A 388 -26.71 -0.61 14.23
CA ALA A 388 -25.47 -1.17 13.70
C ALA A 388 -25.41 -2.71 13.70
N GLU A 389 -26.43 -3.38 14.23
CA GLU A 389 -26.48 -4.86 14.38
C GLU A 389 -27.51 -5.56 13.47
N ARG A 390 -28.25 -4.86 12.61
CA ARG A 390 -29.25 -5.51 11.75
C ARG A 390 -28.80 -5.58 10.30
N VAL A 391 -28.45 -6.78 9.88
CA VAL A 391 -28.13 -7.12 8.48
C VAL A 391 -29.43 -7.14 7.65
N PRO A 392 -29.54 -6.40 6.53
CA PRO A 392 -30.69 -6.48 5.64
C PRO A 392 -30.78 -7.84 4.95
N ARG A 393 -31.98 -8.42 4.85
CA ARG A 393 -32.21 -9.60 4.02
C ARG A 393 -32.13 -9.21 2.54
N LEU A 394 -31.13 -9.74 1.85
CA LEU A 394 -30.99 -9.59 0.41
C LEU A 394 -32.12 -10.34 -0.32
N PHE A 395 -32.90 -9.62 -1.09
CA PHE A 395 -33.77 -10.23 -2.09
C PHE A 395 -32.95 -10.53 -3.34
N LYS A 396 -32.83 -11.81 -3.71
CA LYS A 396 -32.30 -12.17 -5.03
C LYS A 396 -33.31 -11.73 -6.08
N VAL A 397 -32.90 -10.76 -6.91
CA VAL A 397 -33.60 -10.50 -8.17
C VAL A 397 -33.29 -11.67 -9.11
N ARG A 398 -34.35 -12.31 -9.63
CA ARG A 398 -34.26 -13.45 -10.56
C ARG A 398 -33.79 -12.99 -11.94
#